data_4db0476ba9f0b0482fdc20cc1f29eaa2
#
_entry.id   4db0476ba9f0b0482fdc20cc1f29eaa2
#
_cell.length_a   1.000
_cell.length_b   1.000
_cell.length_c   1.000
_cell.angle_alpha   90.00
_cell.angle_beta   90.00
_cell.angle_gamma   90.00
#
_symmetry.space_group_name_H-M   'P 1'
#
loop_
_entity.id
_entity.type
_entity.pdbx_description
1 polymer ?
#
loop_
_entity_poly.entity_id
_entity_poly.type
_entity_poly.pdbx_seq_one_letter_code
_entity_poly.pdbx_strand_id
1 'polypeptide(L)'
;MATPTQVLQASVTYLKGVMPGLGSCEIYAGQLTGGEMEVQVPVPTPAVLPAFLGATREGAVETGEVDWKCRFAAYCVTRHAAGREHRAVSALELAEQVLAQLDGRRFGLTGVRPAQVTRVDNLYSRAFDAAMVAVEAVTWEQIIRMGVDEWAADGVRPESLYLGFAPEIGAAHEDDYIPVQSLPVGVDP
;
A
#
# COMPACT_ATOMS: atom_id res chain seq x y z
N MET A 1 -8.80 -8.14 -5.50
CA MET A 1 -7.38 -7.83 -5.82
C MET A 1 -7.14 -6.35 -5.55
N ALA A 2 -6.07 -6.00 -4.83
CA ALA A 2 -5.73 -4.59 -4.59
C ALA A 2 -4.86 -4.04 -5.74
N THR A 3 -4.99 -2.74 -6.00
CA THR A 3 -4.18 -2.02 -6.99
C THR A 3 -3.47 -0.83 -6.33
N PRO A 4 -2.38 -0.30 -6.91
CA PRO A 4 -1.73 0.92 -6.41
C PRO A 4 -2.69 2.10 -6.29
N THR A 5 -3.64 2.23 -7.23
CA THR A 5 -4.69 3.27 -7.18
C THR A 5 -5.57 3.12 -5.95
N GLN A 6 -5.99 1.89 -5.62
CA GLN A 6 -6.81 1.64 -4.43
C GLN A 6 -6.04 1.91 -3.13
N VAL A 7 -4.75 1.55 -3.08
CA VAL A 7 -3.89 1.89 -1.93
C VAL A 7 -3.81 3.40 -1.76
N LEU A 8 -3.61 4.14 -2.85
CA LEU A 8 -3.52 5.60 -2.83
C LEU A 8 -4.84 6.23 -2.35
N GLN A 9 -5.98 5.80 -2.88
CA GLN A 9 -7.30 6.28 -2.46
C GLN A 9 -7.62 5.94 -1.00
N ALA A 10 -7.29 4.72 -0.58
CA ALA A 10 -7.51 4.25 0.79
C ALA A 10 -6.61 5.00 1.78
N SER A 11 -5.36 5.32 1.41
CA SER A 11 -4.47 6.12 2.25
C SER A 11 -5.01 7.54 2.46
N VAL A 12 -5.53 8.18 1.42
CA VAL A 12 -6.21 9.50 1.53
C VAL A 12 -7.41 9.43 2.45
N THR A 13 -8.27 8.44 2.27
CA THR A 13 -9.47 8.26 3.10
C THR A 13 -9.10 8.03 4.55
N TYR A 14 -8.10 7.19 4.80
CA TYR A 14 -7.59 6.89 6.13
C TYR A 14 -7.03 8.14 6.82
N LEU A 15 -6.12 8.86 6.15
CA LEU A 15 -5.49 10.07 6.69
C LEU A 15 -6.52 11.17 7.00
N LYS A 16 -7.52 11.37 6.15
CA LYS A 16 -8.64 12.27 6.43
C LYS A 16 -9.38 11.91 7.71
N GLY A 17 -9.58 10.62 7.95
CA GLY A 17 -10.28 10.13 9.14
C GLY A 17 -9.51 10.31 10.44
N VAL A 18 -8.18 10.12 10.40
CA VAL A 18 -7.34 10.15 11.62
C VAL A 18 -6.67 11.49 11.87
N MET A 19 -6.66 12.40 10.88
CA MET A 19 -6.05 13.74 10.96
C MET A 19 -7.06 14.83 10.60
N PRO A 20 -8.06 15.09 11.43
CA PRO A 20 -9.15 16.05 11.12
C PRO A 20 -8.68 17.52 11.04
N GLY A 21 -7.46 17.81 11.50
CA GLY A 21 -6.86 19.15 11.43
C GLY A 21 -6.24 19.52 10.08
N LEU A 22 -6.27 18.61 9.09
CA LEU A 22 -5.75 18.92 7.76
C LEU A 22 -6.68 19.88 7.01
N GLY A 23 -6.10 20.90 6.41
CA GLY A 23 -6.80 21.79 5.47
C GLY A 23 -7.14 21.07 4.16
N SER A 24 -6.24 20.17 3.71
CA SER A 24 -6.44 19.32 2.54
C SER A 24 -5.73 17.98 2.68
N CYS A 25 -6.37 16.92 2.17
CA CYS A 25 -5.73 15.63 1.96
C CYS A 25 -6.31 15.03 0.68
N GLU A 26 -5.53 14.98 -0.37
CA GLU A 26 -5.96 14.52 -1.69
C GLU A 26 -4.79 13.91 -2.46
N ILE A 27 -5.09 13.14 -3.51
CA ILE A 27 -4.04 12.55 -4.35
C ILE A 27 -3.24 13.66 -5.02
N TYR A 28 -1.91 13.54 -4.96
CA TYR A 28 -1.03 14.46 -5.65
C TYR A 28 -1.21 14.36 -7.17
N ALA A 29 -1.63 15.46 -7.79
CA ALA A 29 -1.83 15.58 -9.23
C ALA A 29 -0.99 16.73 -9.82
N GLY A 30 0.16 17.04 -9.20
CA GLY A 30 1.01 18.14 -9.64
C GLY A 30 0.72 19.48 -8.95
N GLN A 31 0.07 19.48 -7.77
CA GLN A 31 -0.27 20.71 -7.04
C GLN A 31 0.97 21.53 -6.61
N LEU A 32 2.12 20.86 -6.49
CA LEU A 32 3.39 21.52 -6.18
C LEU A 32 4.11 21.86 -7.50
N THR A 33 3.45 22.58 -8.38
CA THR A 33 4.02 22.98 -9.67
C THR A 33 4.59 24.39 -9.59
N GLY A 34 5.70 24.57 -10.29
CA GLY A 34 6.34 25.87 -10.44
C GLY A 34 7.70 25.71 -11.09
N GLY A 35 8.10 26.73 -11.87
CA GLY A 35 9.47 26.83 -12.38
C GLY A 35 10.44 27.20 -11.24
N GLU A 36 11.70 27.41 -11.58
CA GLU A 36 12.75 27.77 -10.61
C GLU A 36 12.46 29.07 -9.80
N MET A 37 11.48 29.85 -10.24
CA MET A 37 11.20 31.18 -9.65
C MET A 37 9.81 31.33 -9.04
N GLU A 38 8.85 30.47 -9.31
CA GLU A 38 7.48 30.62 -8.77
C GLU A 38 6.84 29.25 -8.52
N VAL A 39 6.44 29.01 -7.27
CA VAL A 39 5.68 27.83 -6.86
C VAL A 39 4.30 28.27 -6.42
N GLN A 40 3.28 27.68 -7.03
CA GLN A 40 1.91 27.83 -6.57
C GLN A 40 1.48 26.58 -5.81
N VAL A 41 0.96 26.78 -4.61
CA VAL A 41 0.35 25.73 -3.80
C VAL A 41 -1.12 26.10 -3.61
N PRO A 42 -1.99 25.71 -4.54
CA PRO A 42 -3.39 26.11 -4.57
C PRO A 42 -4.27 25.35 -3.57
N VAL A 43 -3.67 24.59 -2.65
CA VAL A 43 -4.41 23.77 -1.67
C VAL A 43 -4.40 24.43 -0.29
N PRO A 44 -5.50 24.31 0.48
CA PRO A 44 -5.53 24.73 1.88
C PRO A 44 -4.50 23.96 2.71
N THR A 45 -3.71 24.67 3.50
CA THR A 45 -2.67 24.09 4.38
C THR A 45 -3.13 24.09 5.83
N PRO A 46 -2.65 23.16 6.69
CA PRO A 46 -1.71 22.09 6.37
C PRO A 46 -2.31 21.04 5.44
N ALA A 47 -1.52 20.55 4.48
CA ALA A 47 -1.99 19.61 3.48
C ALA A 47 -1.11 18.34 3.43
N VAL A 48 -1.73 17.20 3.14
CA VAL A 48 -1.03 15.94 2.87
C VAL A 48 -1.47 15.43 1.50
N LEU A 49 -0.51 15.23 0.61
CA LEU A 49 -0.75 14.89 -0.78
C LEU A 49 -0.06 13.56 -1.12
N PRO A 50 -0.74 12.40 -0.93
CA PRO A 50 -0.21 11.10 -1.32
C PRO A 50 -0.02 10.97 -2.83
N ALA A 51 1.11 10.37 -3.23
CA ALA A 51 1.49 10.14 -4.62
C ALA A 51 2.02 8.72 -4.82
N PHE A 52 1.82 8.16 -6.00
CA PHE A 52 2.50 6.94 -6.44
C PHE A 52 3.79 7.31 -7.17
N LEU A 53 4.91 6.71 -6.75
CA LEU A 53 6.24 7.00 -7.32
C LEU A 53 6.71 5.95 -8.32
N GLY A 54 6.15 4.74 -8.27
CA GLY A 54 6.54 3.65 -9.14
C GLY A 54 6.44 2.29 -8.47
N ALA A 55 6.63 1.23 -9.25
CA ALA A 55 6.64 -0.14 -8.77
C ALA A 55 7.78 -0.93 -9.41
N THR A 56 8.31 -1.89 -8.65
CA THR A 56 9.26 -2.89 -9.13
C THR A 56 8.71 -4.28 -8.86
N ARG A 57 8.96 -5.21 -9.78
CA ARG A 57 8.57 -6.61 -9.60
C ARG A 57 9.40 -7.22 -8.48
N GLU A 58 8.75 -7.79 -7.47
CA GLU A 58 9.41 -8.45 -6.33
C GLU A 58 9.54 -9.95 -6.57
N GLY A 59 8.47 -10.60 -7.02
CA GLY A 59 8.48 -12.04 -7.30
C GLY A 59 7.19 -12.53 -7.91
N ALA A 60 7.22 -13.73 -8.47
CA ALA A 60 6.03 -14.47 -8.88
C ALA A 60 5.56 -15.36 -7.72
N VAL A 61 4.27 -15.59 -7.64
CA VAL A 61 3.64 -16.51 -6.71
C VAL A 61 3.18 -17.73 -7.49
N GLU A 62 3.15 -18.90 -6.84
CA GLU A 62 2.77 -20.15 -7.47
C GLU A 62 1.35 -20.15 -8.06
N THR A 63 0.50 -19.26 -7.57
CA THR A 63 -0.87 -19.03 -8.08
C THR A 63 -0.95 -18.27 -9.40
N GLY A 64 0.19 -17.89 -10.01
CA GLY A 64 0.23 -17.07 -11.22
C GLY A 64 0.22 -15.55 -10.94
N GLU A 65 -0.11 -15.16 -9.71
CA GLU A 65 -0.04 -13.76 -9.29
C GLU A 65 1.40 -13.27 -9.16
N VAL A 66 1.58 -11.96 -9.14
CA VAL A 66 2.90 -11.31 -8.99
C VAL A 66 2.86 -10.33 -7.82
N ASP A 67 3.86 -10.41 -6.96
CA ASP A 67 4.10 -9.43 -5.91
C ASP A 67 4.89 -8.25 -6.49
N TRP A 68 4.33 -7.06 -6.34
CA TRP A 68 4.92 -5.79 -6.77
C TRP A 68 5.25 -4.93 -5.57
N LYS A 69 6.52 -4.53 -5.45
CA LYS A 69 6.96 -3.52 -4.50
C LYS A 69 6.63 -2.15 -5.05
N CYS A 70 5.58 -1.54 -4.52
CA CYS A 70 5.10 -0.21 -4.88
C CYS A 70 5.67 0.82 -3.93
N ARG A 71 6.18 1.92 -4.48
CA ARG A 71 6.65 3.08 -3.73
C ARG A 71 5.66 4.22 -3.83
N PHE A 72 5.43 4.84 -2.69
CA PHE A 72 4.54 5.98 -2.54
C PHE A 72 5.24 7.07 -1.75
N ALA A 73 4.77 8.31 -1.88
CA ALA A 73 5.16 9.42 -1.02
C ALA A 73 3.93 10.18 -0.56
N ALA A 74 3.97 10.73 0.64
CA ALA A 74 3.02 11.72 1.13
C ALA A 74 3.76 13.06 1.27
N TYR A 75 3.39 14.03 0.46
CA TYR A 75 3.93 15.38 0.56
C TYR A 75 3.17 16.13 1.65
N CYS A 76 3.89 16.46 2.73
CA CYS A 76 3.39 17.20 3.87
C CYS A 76 3.69 18.69 3.64
N VAL A 77 2.66 19.48 3.41
CA VAL A 77 2.79 20.88 3.00
C VAL A 77 2.24 21.79 4.07
N THR A 78 3.07 22.73 4.53
CA THR A 78 2.67 23.77 5.48
C THR A 78 2.99 25.16 4.94
N ARG A 79 2.15 26.12 5.30
CA ARG A 79 2.37 27.54 5.01
C ARG A 79 2.27 28.31 6.31
N HIS A 80 3.27 29.10 6.61
CA HIS A 80 3.27 29.93 7.81
C HIS A 80 3.98 31.27 7.57
N ALA A 81 3.33 32.36 7.96
CA ALA A 81 3.86 33.71 7.80
C ALA A 81 4.91 34.11 8.87
N ALA A 82 4.94 33.39 10.01
CA ALA A 82 5.76 33.75 11.19
C ALA A 82 7.27 33.47 11.06
N GLY A 83 7.77 33.05 9.90
CA GLY A 83 9.20 32.88 9.64
C GLY A 83 9.56 31.47 9.16
N ARG A 84 10.80 31.34 8.65
CA ARG A 84 11.32 30.14 8.01
C ARG A 84 11.41 28.95 8.99
N GLU A 85 11.89 29.21 10.20
CA GLU A 85 12.05 28.19 11.25
C GLU A 85 10.69 27.57 11.63
N HIS A 86 9.69 28.40 11.91
CA HIS A 86 8.35 27.92 12.23
C HIS A 86 7.74 27.08 11.10
N ARG A 87 7.95 27.46 9.83
CA ARG A 87 7.48 26.68 8.68
C ARG A 87 8.14 25.31 8.63
N ALA A 88 9.46 25.26 8.80
CA ALA A 88 10.22 24.02 8.75
C ALA A 88 9.81 23.06 9.89
N VAL A 89 9.70 23.59 11.12
CA VAL A 89 9.25 22.82 12.27
C VAL A 89 7.82 22.28 12.06
N SER A 90 6.89 23.13 11.62
CA SER A 90 5.51 22.71 11.37
C SER A 90 5.39 21.65 10.27
N ALA A 91 6.23 21.72 9.22
CA ALA A 91 6.25 20.70 8.18
C ALA A 91 6.80 19.36 8.70
N LEU A 92 7.85 19.40 9.52
CA LEU A 92 8.42 18.23 10.16
C LEU A 92 7.42 17.57 11.13
N GLU A 93 6.76 18.35 12.00
CA GLU A 93 5.73 17.88 12.92
C GLU A 93 4.57 17.18 12.16
N LEU A 94 4.16 17.75 11.03
CA LEU A 94 3.16 17.14 10.16
C LEU A 94 3.67 15.83 9.57
N ALA A 95 4.93 15.78 9.11
CA ALA A 95 5.54 14.57 8.55
C ALA A 95 5.67 13.46 9.61
N GLU A 96 6.04 13.79 10.85
CA GLU A 96 6.10 12.85 11.97
C GLU A 96 4.72 12.25 12.28
N GLN A 97 3.67 13.07 12.28
CA GLN A 97 2.29 12.59 12.45
C GLN A 97 1.88 11.64 11.31
N VAL A 98 2.17 12.01 10.07
CA VAL A 98 1.86 11.19 8.88
C VAL A 98 2.63 9.87 8.92
N LEU A 99 3.93 9.90 9.28
CA LEU A 99 4.74 8.70 9.44
C LEU A 99 4.11 7.74 10.45
N ALA A 100 3.74 8.23 11.63
CA ALA A 100 3.13 7.43 12.69
C ALA A 100 1.77 6.81 12.26
N GLN A 101 1.05 7.47 11.35
CA GLN A 101 -0.21 6.95 10.83
C GLN A 101 -0.03 5.97 9.66
N LEU A 102 1.02 6.10 8.86
CA LEU A 102 1.23 5.25 7.68
C LEU A 102 1.92 3.93 8.02
N ASP A 103 2.90 3.94 8.91
CA ASP A 103 3.73 2.76 9.17
C ASP A 103 2.90 1.59 9.70
N GLY A 104 3.14 0.40 9.15
CA GLY A 104 2.43 -0.83 9.49
C GLY A 104 0.99 -0.94 8.94
N ARG A 105 0.46 0.03 8.21
CA ARG A 105 -0.94 0.05 7.76
C ARG A 105 -1.15 -0.72 6.46
N ARG A 106 -2.35 -1.33 6.36
CA ARG A 106 -2.87 -1.97 5.13
C ARG A 106 -4.08 -1.23 4.56
N PHE A 107 -4.53 -0.16 5.22
CA PHE A 107 -5.69 0.66 4.84
C PHE A 107 -6.99 -0.13 4.62
N GLY A 108 -7.16 -1.27 5.32
CA GLY A 108 -8.31 -2.16 5.16
C GLY A 108 -8.33 -2.99 3.87
N LEU A 109 -7.24 -3.00 3.10
CA LEU A 109 -7.14 -3.73 1.84
C LEU A 109 -6.59 -5.14 2.05
N THR A 110 -7.14 -6.11 1.27
CA THR A 110 -6.62 -7.48 1.15
C THR A 110 -5.62 -7.56 0.00
N GLY A 111 -4.68 -8.51 0.06
CA GLY A 111 -3.62 -8.65 -0.96
C GLY A 111 -2.55 -7.55 -0.90
N VAL A 112 -2.51 -6.78 0.18
CA VAL A 112 -1.52 -5.73 0.44
C VAL A 112 -0.77 -6.05 1.73
N ARG A 113 0.57 -5.99 1.70
CA ARG A 113 1.38 -6.08 2.92
C ARG A 113 1.35 -4.75 3.69
N PRO A 114 1.71 -4.76 4.99
CA PRO A 114 1.81 -3.52 5.76
C PRO A 114 2.73 -2.51 5.08
N ALA A 115 2.36 -1.23 5.13
CA ALA A 115 3.20 -0.13 4.70
C ALA A 115 4.48 -0.08 5.53
N GLN A 116 5.61 0.15 4.90
CA GLN A 116 6.90 0.34 5.54
C GLN A 116 7.41 1.74 5.17
N VAL A 117 7.42 2.64 6.13
CA VAL A 117 8.01 3.97 5.92
C VAL A 117 9.52 3.80 5.83
N THR A 118 10.08 4.24 4.72
CA THR A 118 11.50 4.04 4.42
C THR A 118 12.31 5.32 4.56
N ARG A 119 11.67 6.50 4.41
CA ARG A 119 12.40 7.75 4.34
C ARG A 119 11.51 8.96 4.60
N VAL A 120 12.07 9.97 5.22
CA VAL A 120 11.51 11.32 5.31
C VAL A 120 12.54 12.31 4.75
N ASP A 121 12.14 13.13 3.80
CA ASP A 121 13.01 14.07 3.11
C ASP A 121 12.47 15.48 3.18
N ASN A 122 13.35 16.42 3.51
CA ASN A 122 13.07 17.83 3.35
C ASN A 122 13.21 18.23 1.89
N LEU A 123 12.14 18.73 1.29
CA LEU A 123 12.11 19.17 -0.10
C LEU A 123 12.33 20.69 -0.21
N TYR A 124 13.31 21.21 0.53
CA TYR A 124 13.62 22.64 0.50
C TYR A 124 14.01 23.11 -0.90
N SER A 125 13.39 24.21 -1.32
CA SER A 125 13.82 24.98 -2.48
C SER A 125 13.65 26.47 -2.23
N ARG A 126 14.41 27.30 -2.95
CA ARG A 126 14.25 28.76 -2.87
C ARG A 126 12.86 29.21 -3.31
N ALA A 127 12.26 28.50 -4.26
CA ALA A 127 10.93 28.80 -4.75
C ALA A 127 9.84 28.48 -3.69
N PHE A 128 9.97 27.39 -2.94
CA PHE A 128 9.08 27.13 -1.81
C PHE A 128 9.22 28.15 -0.70
N ASP A 129 10.43 28.56 -0.40
CA ASP A 129 10.69 29.60 0.61
C ASP A 129 10.09 30.94 0.22
N ALA A 130 10.23 31.35 -1.04
CA ALA A 130 9.60 32.55 -1.58
C ALA A 130 8.08 32.54 -1.52
N ALA A 131 7.47 31.33 -1.71
CA ALA A 131 6.04 31.09 -1.57
C ALA A 131 5.57 30.95 -0.10
N MET A 132 6.48 31.10 0.88
CA MET A 132 6.24 30.86 2.32
C MET A 132 5.71 29.46 2.63
N VAL A 133 6.18 28.46 1.89
CA VAL A 133 5.80 27.06 2.00
C VAL A 133 7.00 26.22 2.46
N ALA A 134 6.74 25.21 3.31
CA ALA A 134 7.68 24.14 3.60
C ALA A 134 7.04 22.81 3.20
N VAL A 135 7.87 21.91 2.67
CA VAL A 135 7.41 20.59 2.19
C VAL A 135 8.35 19.52 2.69
N GLU A 136 7.78 18.51 3.36
CA GLU A 136 8.45 17.27 3.72
C GLU A 136 7.80 16.11 2.94
N ALA A 137 8.59 15.13 2.54
CA ALA A 137 8.10 13.94 1.86
C ALA A 137 8.30 12.70 2.74
N VAL A 138 7.22 12.07 3.15
CA VAL A 138 7.22 10.77 3.82
C VAL A 138 7.08 9.69 2.76
N THR A 139 8.13 8.92 2.51
CA THR A 139 8.14 7.83 1.52
C THR A 139 7.93 6.50 2.19
N TRP A 140 7.03 5.67 1.63
CA TRP A 140 6.83 4.31 2.09
C TRP A 140 6.77 3.32 0.93
N GLU A 141 6.98 2.06 1.26
CA GLU A 141 6.88 0.93 0.35
C GLU A 141 5.78 -0.03 0.81
N GLN A 142 5.07 -0.61 -0.15
CA GLN A 142 4.11 -1.67 0.10
C GLN A 142 4.19 -2.73 -1.00
N ILE A 143 4.16 -4.00 -0.60
CA ILE A 143 4.02 -5.09 -1.55
C ILE A 143 2.53 -5.30 -1.80
N ILE A 144 2.17 -5.26 -3.08
CA ILE A 144 0.82 -5.45 -3.58
C ILE A 144 0.82 -6.66 -4.49
N ARG A 145 -0.04 -7.64 -4.19
CA ARG A 145 -0.24 -8.83 -5.02
C ARG A 145 -1.23 -8.52 -6.11
N MET A 146 -0.81 -8.67 -7.36
CA MET A 146 -1.61 -8.41 -8.56
C MET A 146 -1.48 -9.54 -9.55
N GLY A 147 -2.51 -9.75 -10.35
CA GLY A 147 -2.58 -10.83 -11.33
C GLY A 147 -3.82 -11.67 -11.12
N VAL A 148 -4.03 -12.67 -11.92
CA VAL A 148 -5.14 -13.63 -11.78
C VAL A 148 -4.61 -14.79 -10.95
N ASP A 149 -5.34 -15.17 -9.91
CA ASP A 149 -5.12 -16.43 -9.20
C ASP A 149 -5.65 -17.55 -10.09
N GLU A 150 -4.75 -18.22 -10.80
CA GLU A 150 -5.08 -19.30 -11.74
C GLU A 150 -5.65 -20.53 -10.99
N TRP A 151 -5.41 -20.65 -9.70
CA TRP A 151 -5.90 -21.76 -8.89
C TRP A 151 -7.29 -21.47 -8.30
N ALA A 152 -7.66 -20.21 -8.17
CA ALA A 152 -8.99 -19.81 -7.71
C ALA A 152 -10.03 -19.75 -8.85
N ALA A 153 -9.55 -19.67 -10.11
CA ALA A 153 -10.42 -19.56 -11.27
C ALA A 153 -11.00 -20.93 -11.64
N ASP A 154 -12.30 -21.04 -11.66
CA ASP A 154 -13.12 -22.03 -12.39
C ASP A 154 -12.77 -23.54 -12.23
N GLY A 155 -11.83 -23.87 -11.38
CA GLY A 155 -11.50 -25.25 -11.06
C GLY A 155 -12.71 -25.93 -10.44
N VAL A 156 -13.16 -27.02 -11.06
CA VAL A 156 -14.08 -27.94 -10.42
C VAL A 156 -13.41 -28.37 -9.11
N ARG A 157 -13.92 -27.90 -7.98
CA ARG A 157 -13.44 -28.39 -6.69
C ARG A 157 -13.73 -29.87 -6.64
N PRO A 158 -12.73 -30.73 -6.43
CA PRO A 158 -13.01 -32.15 -6.27
C PRO A 158 -13.98 -32.31 -5.09
N GLU A 159 -15.14 -32.88 -5.36
CA GLU A 159 -16.13 -33.14 -4.31
C GLU A 159 -15.69 -34.26 -3.38
N SER A 160 -14.79 -35.11 -3.87
CA SER A 160 -14.29 -36.27 -3.13
C SER A 160 -12.82 -36.49 -3.44
N LEU A 161 -12.05 -36.80 -2.41
CA LEU A 161 -10.66 -37.23 -2.49
C LEU A 161 -10.55 -38.68 -2.12
N TYR A 162 -9.88 -39.48 -2.95
CA TYR A 162 -9.68 -40.91 -2.74
C TYR A 162 -8.18 -41.19 -2.59
N LEU A 163 -7.86 -42.15 -1.72
CA LEU A 163 -6.51 -42.66 -1.52
C LEU A 163 -6.39 -44.06 -2.09
N GLY A 164 -5.44 -44.26 -2.99
CA GLY A 164 -5.03 -45.59 -3.45
C GLY A 164 -3.63 -45.92 -2.91
N PHE A 165 -3.39 -47.20 -2.66
CA PHE A 165 -2.11 -47.70 -2.18
C PHE A 165 -1.43 -48.58 -3.25
N ALA A 166 -0.17 -48.30 -3.53
CA ALA A 166 0.59 -49.18 -4.44
C ALA A 166 0.70 -50.59 -3.89
N PRO A 167 0.61 -51.63 -4.76
CA PRO A 167 0.63 -51.59 -6.22
C PRO A 167 -0.73 -51.35 -6.89
N GLU A 168 -1.85 -51.31 -6.16
CA GLU A 168 -3.21 -51.24 -6.65
C GLU A 168 -3.63 -49.78 -6.90
N ILE A 169 -2.96 -49.14 -7.87
CA ILE A 169 -3.22 -47.75 -8.26
C ILE A 169 -3.44 -47.61 -9.77
N GLY A 170 -4.17 -46.58 -10.18
CA GLY A 170 -4.52 -46.31 -11.57
C GLY A 170 -5.93 -46.70 -11.93
N ALA A 171 -6.33 -46.42 -13.18
CA ALA A 171 -7.71 -46.59 -13.65
C ALA A 171 -8.30 -48.00 -13.53
N ALA A 172 -7.46 -49.03 -13.45
CA ALA A 172 -7.90 -50.41 -13.29
C ALA A 172 -8.27 -50.74 -11.82
N HIS A 173 -7.96 -49.87 -10.87
CA HIS A 173 -8.10 -50.08 -9.42
C HIS A 173 -8.92 -48.97 -8.75
N GLU A 174 -9.72 -48.23 -9.50
CA GLU A 174 -10.54 -47.13 -8.95
C GLU A 174 -11.51 -47.63 -7.86
N ASP A 175 -12.02 -48.88 -7.98
CA ASP A 175 -12.93 -49.48 -7.02
C ASP A 175 -12.24 -49.82 -5.68
N ASP A 176 -10.91 -49.88 -5.65
CA ASP A 176 -10.11 -50.20 -4.46
C ASP A 176 -9.74 -48.94 -3.67
N TYR A 177 -10.07 -47.72 -4.16
CA TYR A 177 -9.73 -46.47 -3.53
C TYR A 177 -10.64 -46.15 -2.35
N ILE A 178 -10.01 -45.69 -1.27
CA ILE A 178 -10.72 -45.35 -0.03
C ILE A 178 -11.02 -43.84 -0.03
N PRO A 179 -12.30 -43.43 0.09
CA PRO A 179 -12.64 -42.03 0.22
C PRO A 179 -12.05 -41.46 1.52
N VAL A 180 -11.36 -40.34 1.43
CA VAL A 180 -10.67 -39.72 2.57
C VAL A 180 -11.62 -39.36 3.71
N GLN A 181 -12.87 -39.03 3.41
CA GLN A 181 -13.90 -38.76 4.42
C GLN A 181 -14.26 -39.99 5.29
N SER A 182 -13.95 -41.21 4.82
CA SER A 182 -14.18 -42.43 5.57
C SER A 182 -13.00 -42.89 6.44
N LEU A 183 -11.88 -42.20 6.36
CA LEU A 183 -10.72 -42.48 7.21
C LEU A 183 -11.02 -42.05 8.65
N PRO A 184 -10.70 -42.91 9.65
CA PRO A 184 -10.84 -42.52 11.04
C PRO A 184 -9.95 -41.34 11.33
N VAL A 185 -10.54 -40.21 11.77
CA VAL A 185 -9.79 -39.10 12.31
C VAL A 185 -9.03 -39.64 13.51
N GLY A 186 -7.69 -39.60 13.44
CA GLY A 186 -6.84 -40.04 14.54
C GLY A 186 -7.26 -39.32 15.82
N VAL A 187 -7.70 -40.11 16.82
CA VAL A 187 -7.87 -39.60 18.17
C VAL A 187 -6.43 -39.45 18.69
N ASP A 188 -5.97 -38.22 18.85
CA ASP A 188 -4.71 -37.97 19.53
C ASP A 188 -4.71 -38.64 20.91
N PRO A 189 -3.59 -39.25 21.29
CA PRO A 189 -3.47 -39.91 22.59
C PRO A 189 -3.45 -38.94 23.78
#